data_6f99ff0ee7c7c437f9548cdbe11824bc
#
_entry.id   6f99ff0ee7c7c437f9548cdbe11824bc
#
_cell.length_a   1.000
_cell.length_b   1.000
_cell.length_c   1.000
_cell.angle_alpha   90.00
_cell.angle_beta   90.00
_cell.angle_gamma   90.00
#
_symmetry.space_group_name_H-M   'P 1'
#
loop_
_entity.id
_entity.type
_entity.pdbx_description
1 polymer ?
#
loop_
_entity_poly.entity_id
_entity_poly.type
_entity_poly.pdbx_seq_one_letter_code
_entity_poly.pdbx_strand_id
1 'polypeptide(L)'
;MKKQIKYFLFILFASVLLFNSANAQSVTTSPEARIKELGIKLRTPGPASANFLGAVRVGNLVYLSGQGPLKEDGTFMIGKVGKEFSFEEAKYAARLTGISLLEALKAEVGNLSNVKRIVKVLGMVNAVPEFDNHSQVINGFSDLMVEVFGENGRHARSAIGLGSLPRNIPVEIEMIVEMKD
;
A
#
# COMPACT_ATOMS: atom_id res chain seq x y z
N MET A 1 -42.83 -13.67 54.30
CA MET A 1 -42.98 -13.95 52.88
C MET A 1 -42.68 -12.77 51.92
N LYS A 2 -42.74 -11.50 52.34
CA LYS A 2 -42.51 -10.35 51.44
C LYS A 2 -41.07 -9.96 51.17
N LYS A 3 -40.07 -10.54 51.88
CA LYS A 3 -38.63 -10.23 51.68
C LYS A 3 -37.94 -11.14 50.63
N GLN A 4 -38.45 -12.30 50.35
CA GLN A 4 -37.86 -13.25 49.38
C GLN A 4 -38.16 -12.84 47.91
N ILE A 5 -39.23 -12.14 47.64
CA ILE A 5 -39.66 -11.79 46.28
C ILE A 5 -38.79 -10.66 45.69
N LYS A 6 -38.19 -9.78 46.54
CA LYS A 6 -37.32 -8.70 46.07
C LYS A 6 -35.98 -9.17 45.52
N TYR A 7 -35.45 -10.25 46.01
CA TYR A 7 -34.13 -10.81 45.51
C TYR A 7 -34.30 -11.59 44.22
N PHE A 8 -35.46 -12.20 44.00
CA PHE A 8 -35.72 -12.93 42.76
C PHE A 8 -35.90 -12.02 41.54
N LEU A 9 -36.44 -10.82 41.72
CA LEU A 9 -36.59 -9.81 40.66
C LEU A 9 -35.25 -9.10 40.31
N PHE A 10 -34.30 -9.02 41.26
CA PHE A 10 -32.99 -8.40 41.01
C PHE A 10 -32.04 -9.31 40.26
N ILE A 11 -32.14 -10.63 40.43
CA ILE A 11 -31.32 -11.65 39.70
C ILE A 11 -31.79 -11.79 38.25
N LEU A 12 -33.08 -11.63 37.98
CA LEU A 12 -33.63 -11.68 36.61
C LEU A 12 -33.28 -10.48 35.75
N PHE A 13 -32.99 -9.32 36.37
CA PHE A 13 -32.64 -8.10 35.64
C PHE A 13 -31.10 -8.03 35.34
N ALA A 14 -30.29 -8.71 36.11
CA ALA A 14 -28.87 -8.77 35.91
C ALA A 14 -28.42 -9.75 34.78
N SER A 15 -29.30 -10.73 34.43
CA SER A 15 -28.99 -11.73 33.40
C SER A 15 -29.33 -11.28 31.97
N VAL A 16 -30.05 -10.16 31.78
CA VAL A 16 -30.41 -9.64 30.45
C VAL A 16 -29.35 -8.66 29.90
N LEU A 17 -28.40 -8.20 30.73
CA LEU A 17 -27.38 -7.24 30.33
C LEU A 17 -26.06 -7.86 29.80
N LEU A 18 -25.96 -9.20 29.73
CA LEU A 18 -24.72 -9.88 29.35
C LEU A 18 -24.73 -10.51 27.94
N PHE A 19 -25.75 -10.30 27.12
CA PHE A 19 -25.83 -10.88 25.77
C PHE A 19 -25.90 -9.86 24.64
N ASN A 20 -25.23 -8.72 24.78
CA ASN A 20 -24.91 -7.86 23.64
C ASN A 20 -23.40 -7.65 23.52
N SER A 21 -22.62 -8.72 23.57
CA SER A 21 -21.34 -8.74 22.87
C SER A 21 -21.67 -8.78 21.39
N ALA A 22 -21.97 -7.61 20.83
CA ALA A 22 -21.97 -7.46 19.40
C ALA A 22 -20.63 -7.99 18.91
N ASN A 23 -20.63 -9.13 18.23
CA ASN A 23 -19.58 -9.50 17.33
C ASN A 23 -19.49 -8.36 16.30
N ALA A 24 -18.74 -7.34 16.63
CA ALA A 24 -18.18 -6.42 15.66
C ALA A 24 -17.20 -7.26 14.85
N GLN A 25 -17.76 -8.06 13.95
CA GLN A 25 -17.01 -8.68 12.87
C GLN A 25 -16.40 -7.49 12.14
N SER A 26 -15.09 -7.28 12.32
CA SER A 26 -14.37 -6.27 11.57
C SER A 26 -14.60 -6.63 10.10
N VAL A 27 -15.49 -5.89 9.45
CA VAL A 27 -15.65 -5.98 8.00
C VAL A 27 -14.30 -5.53 7.44
N THR A 28 -13.43 -6.50 7.17
CA THR A 28 -12.16 -6.22 6.51
C THR A 28 -12.52 -5.77 5.10
N THR A 29 -12.54 -4.45 4.92
CA THR A 29 -12.79 -3.84 3.60
C THR A 29 -11.74 -4.39 2.62
N SER A 30 -12.17 -4.88 1.46
CA SER A 30 -11.24 -5.45 0.47
C SER A 30 -10.28 -4.38 -0.06
N PRO A 31 -9.08 -4.76 -0.53
CA PRO A 31 -8.16 -3.82 -1.17
C PRO A 31 -8.81 -3.01 -2.30
N GLU A 32 -9.66 -3.65 -3.11
CA GLU A 32 -10.39 -2.98 -4.18
C GLU A 32 -11.38 -1.92 -3.66
N ALA A 33 -12.08 -2.23 -2.57
CA ALA A 33 -12.99 -1.27 -1.94
C ALA A 33 -12.21 -0.08 -1.34
N ARG A 34 -11.07 -0.32 -0.71
CA ARG A 34 -10.17 0.73 -0.21
C ARG A 34 -9.65 1.62 -1.33
N ILE A 35 -9.19 1.04 -2.44
CA ILE A 35 -8.74 1.78 -3.63
C ILE A 35 -9.86 2.69 -4.15
N LYS A 36 -11.10 2.19 -4.18
CA LYS A 36 -12.27 2.98 -4.59
C LYS A 36 -12.58 4.11 -3.61
N GLU A 37 -12.54 3.85 -2.30
CA GLU A 37 -12.73 4.86 -1.23
C GLU A 37 -11.69 5.98 -1.31
N LEU A 38 -10.43 5.63 -1.65
CA LEU A 38 -9.33 6.57 -1.87
C LEU A 38 -9.44 7.36 -3.19
N GLY A 39 -10.45 7.07 -4.02
CA GLY A 39 -10.62 7.72 -5.33
C GLY A 39 -9.58 7.32 -6.37
N ILE A 40 -8.81 6.25 -6.13
CA ILE A 40 -7.74 5.80 -7.02
C ILE A 40 -8.33 5.02 -8.18
N LYS A 41 -7.98 5.42 -9.40
CA LYS A 41 -8.33 4.72 -10.64
C LYS A 41 -7.10 3.96 -11.15
N LEU A 42 -7.10 2.63 -10.99
CA LEU A 42 -6.04 1.79 -11.53
C LEU A 42 -6.24 1.62 -13.05
N ARG A 43 -5.18 1.87 -13.80
CA ARG A 43 -5.11 1.64 -15.25
C ARG A 43 -4.67 0.22 -15.54
N THR A 44 -4.89 -0.24 -16.75
CA THR A 44 -4.24 -1.45 -17.28
C THR A 44 -2.86 -1.03 -17.79
N PRO A 45 -1.76 -1.62 -17.26
CA PRO A 45 -0.43 -1.32 -17.77
C PRO A 45 -0.30 -1.66 -19.24
N GLY A 46 0.41 -0.83 -20.00
CA GLY A 46 0.84 -1.16 -21.36
C GLY A 46 1.89 -2.29 -21.37
N PRO A 47 2.25 -2.79 -22.57
CA PRO A 47 3.33 -3.76 -22.70
C PRO A 47 4.67 -3.18 -22.19
N ALA A 48 5.55 -4.04 -21.71
CA ALA A 48 6.90 -3.65 -21.32
C ALA A 48 7.63 -2.97 -22.50
N SER A 49 8.35 -1.89 -22.19
CA SER A 49 9.08 -1.10 -23.20
C SER A 49 10.40 -1.71 -23.64
N ALA A 50 10.79 -2.86 -23.06
CA ALA A 50 12.03 -3.57 -23.35
C ALA A 50 11.85 -5.08 -23.02
N ASN A 51 12.92 -5.85 -23.12
CA ASN A 51 12.91 -7.29 -22.89
C ASN A 51 12.94 -7.64 -21.38
N PHE A 52 11.89 -7.26 -20.67
CA PHE A 52 11.63 -7.62 -19.27
C PHE A 52 10.14 -7.73 -19.00
N LEU A 53 9.75 -8.31 -17.87
CA LEU A 53 8.36 -8.42 -17.41
C LEU A 53 8.09 -7.43 -16.28
N GLY A 54 6.88 -6.88 -16.22
CA GLY A 54 6.45 -6.00 -15.11
C GLY A 54 6.34 -6.73 -13.77
N ALA A 55 6.07 -8.03 -13.82
CA ALA A 55 6.05 -8.92 -12.67
C ALA A 55 6.46 -10.35 -13.06
N VAL A 56 7.01 -11.09 -12.09
CA VAL A 56 7.34 -12.52 -12.23
C VAL A 56 6.86 -13.25 -10.98
N ARG A 57 6.09 -14.33 -11.17
CA ARG A 57 5.60 -15.17 -10.08
C ARG A 57 6.48 -16.41 -9.90
N VAL A 58 6.88 -16.68 -8.64
CA VAL A 58 7.61 -17.88 -8.24
C VAL A 58 6.93 -18.49 -7.02
N GLY A 59 6.21 -19.57 -7.23
CA GLY A 59 5.36 -20.14 -6.18
C GLY A 59 4.27 -19.13 -5.74
N ASN A 60 4.24 -18.80 -4.46
CA ASN A 60 3.33 -17.81 -3.90
C ASN A 60 3.96 -16.40 -3.81
N LEU A 61 5.17 -16.18 -4.32
CA LEU A 61 5.80 -14.86 -4.35
C LEU A 61 5.68 -14.24 -5.75
N VAL A 62 5.35 -12.94 -5.76
CA VAL A 62 5.34 -12.09 -6.96
C VAL A 62 6.41 -11.02 -6.80
N TYR A 63 7.35 -10.99 -7.72
CA TYR A 63 8.42 -10.00 -7.83
C TYR A 63 8.00 -8.96 -8.86
N LEU A 64 7.89 -7.70 -8.45
CA LEU A 64 7.53 -6.61 -9.34
C LEU A 64 8.78 -5.81 -9.72
N SER A 65 8.90 -5.52 -11.00
CA SER A 65 9.93 -4.64 -11.54
C SER A 65 9.76 -3.20 -11.05
N GLY A 66 10.83 -2.44 -11.03
CA GLY A 66 10.84 -1.03 -10.67
C GLY A 66 9.81 -0.22 -11.48
N GLN A 67 9.03 0.59 -10.79
CA GLN A 67 8.08 1.53 -11.36
C GLN A 67 8.43 2.95 -10.96
N GLY A 68 8.03 3.92 -11.80
CA GLY A 68 8.15 5.34 -11.52
C GLY A 68 6.81 6.04 -11.31
N PRO A 69 6.85 7.35 -10.94
CA PRO A 69 5.66 8.15 -10.66
C PRO A 69 4.96 8.56 -11.96
N LEU A 70 3.97 7.79 -12.38
CA LEU A 70 3.15 8.07 -13.55
C LEU A 70 1.93 8.88 -13.13
N LYS A 71 1.76 10.07 -13.73
CA LYS A 71 0.62 10.97 -13.49
C LYS A 71 -0.64 10.45 -14.18
N GLU A 72 -1.81 11.02 -13.85
CA GLU A 72 -3.09 10.65 -14.45
C GLU A 72 -3.11 10.86 -15.98
N ASP A 73 -2.40 11.85 -16.49
CA ASP A 73 -2.25 12.14 -17.92
C ASP A 73 -1.34 11.15 -18.67
N GLY A 74 -0.77 10.16 -17.96
CA GLY A 74 0.13 9.16 -18.53
C GLY A 74 1.58 9.63 -18.68
N THR A 75 1.94 10.82 -18.22
CA THR A 75 3.33 11.30 -18.25
C THR A 75 4.04 11.05 -16.92
N PHE A 76 5.36 10.85 -16.95
CA PHE A 76 6.16 10.72 -15.73
C PHE A 76 6.45 12.08 -15.08
N MET A 77 6.59 12.09 -13.76
CA MET A 77 7.32 13.18 -13.10
C MET A 77 8.80 13.02 -13.45
N ILE A 78 9.46 14.12 -13.83
CA ILE A 78 10.86 14.13 -14.27
C ILE A 78 11.60 15.23 -13.52
N GLY A 79 12.68 14.88 -12.82
CA GLY A 79 13.49 15.80 -12.04
C GLY A 79 14.12 15.13 -10.84
N LYS A 80 14.96 15.88 -10.14
CA LYS A 80 15.74 15.45 -8.97
C LYS A 80 15.19 16.10 -7.69
N VAL A 81 15.13 15.33 -6.63
CA VAL A 81 14.71 15.82 -5.30
C VAL A 81 15.79 16.73 -4.72
N GLY A 82 15.36 17.86 -4.16
CA GLY A 82 16.25 18.91 -3.68
C GLY A 82 16.69 19.91 -4.77
N LYS A 83 16.24 19.71 -6.03
CA LYS A 83 16.47 20.63 -7.14
C LYS A 83 15.16 21.00 -7.84
N GLU A 84 14.60 20.09 -8.67
CA GLU A 84 13.33 20.29 -9.36
C GLU A 84 12.11 19.96 -8.47
N PHE A 85 12.29 19.10 -7.48
CA PHE A 85 11.23 18.69 -6.56
C PHE A 85 11.58 18.98 -5.11
N SER A 86 10.61 19.52 -4.38
CA SER A 86 10.60 19.61 -2.93
C SER A 86 10.42 18.23 -2.30
N PHE A 87 10.61 18.15 -0.98
CA PHE A 87 10.35 16.93 -0.20
C PHE A 87 8.90 16.43 -0.35
N GLU A 88 7.90 17.33 -0.26
CA GLU A 88 6.48 16.97 -0.34
C GLU A 88 6.10 16.45 -1.73
N GLU A 89 6.62 17.08 -2.80
CA GLU A 89 6.42 16.61 -4.16
C GLU A 89 7.09 15.25 -4.40
N ALA A 90 8.25 14.99 -3.81
CA ALA A 90 8.91 13.70 -3.86
C ALA A 90 8.13 12.62 -3.10
N LYS A 91 7.56 12.93 -1.94
CA LYS A 91 6.67 12.04 -1.18
C LYS A 91 5.41 11.71 -1.98
N TYR A 92 4.84 12.70 -2.66
CA TYR A 92 3.72 12.49 -3.58
C TYR A 92 4.12 11.62 -4.79
N ALA A 93 5.32 11.81 -5.35
CA ALA A 93 5.86 10.96 -6.41
C ALA A 93 5.99 9.49 -5.95
N ALA A 94 6.43 9.24 -4.71
CA ALA A 94 6.47 7.90 -4.14
C ALA A 94 5.05 7.27 -4.03
N ARG A 95 4.03 8.07 -3.69
CA ARG A 95 2.63 7.60 -3.69
C ARG A 95 2.16 7.24 -5.11
N LEU A 96 2.44 8.06 -6.12
CA LEU A 96 2.12 7.76 -7.53
C LEU A 96 2.83 6.50 -8.01
N THR A 97 4.10 6.31 -7.62
CA THR A 97 4.85 5.07 -7.90
C THR A 97 4.16 3.86 -7.28
N GLY A 98 3.62 4.00 -6.06
CA GLY A 98 2.80 2.97 -5.42
C GLY A 98 1.54 2.61 -6.21
N ILE A 99 0.87 3.60 -6.80
CA ILE A 99 -0.29 3.36 -7.68
C ILE A 99 0.14 2.58 -8.92
N SER A 100 1.26 2.94 -9.56
CA SER A 100 1.82 2.20 -10.71
C SER A 100 2.16 0.74 -10.35
N LEU A 101 2.69 0.50 -9.15
CA LEU A 101 2.95 -0.87 -8.65
C LEU A 101 1.66 -1.65 -8.36
N LEU A 102 0.60 -1.01 -7.85
CA LEU A 102 -0.72 -1.63 -7.68
C LEU A 102 -1.34 -2.00 -9.04
N GLU A 103 -1.15 -1.17 -10.07
CA GLU A 103 -1.57 -1.45 -11.45
C GLU A 103 -0.85 -2.71 -12.00
N ALA A 104 0.48 -2.77 -11.87
CA ALA A 104 1.29 -3.91 -12.29
C ALA A 104 0.93 -5.20 -11.53
N LEU A 105 0.78 -5.10 -10.20
CA LEU A 105 0.37 -6.23 -9.37
C LEU A 105 -1.01 -6.74 -9.78
N LYS A 106 -2.00 -5.85 -9.94
CA LYS A 106 -3.36 -6.24 -10.35
C LYS A 106 -3.39 -6.90 -11.72
N ALA A 107 -2.59 -6.43 -12.66
CA ALA A 107 -2.47 -7.05 -13.98
C ALA A 107 -1.95 -8.49 -13.90
N GLU A 108 -1.01 -8.78 -12.99
CA GLU A 108 -0.45 -10.12 -12.77
C GLU A 108 -1.41 -11.04 -12.01
N VAL A 109 -2.04 -10.56 -10.92
CA VAL A 109 -2.78 -11.43 -9.99
C VAL A 109 -4.30 -11.38 -10.18
N GLY A 110 -4.82 -10.49 -11.02
CA GLY A 110 -6.23 -10.27 -11.30
C GLY A 110 -6.98 -9.58 -10.17
N ASN A 111 -6.97 -10.15 -8.97
CA ASN A 111 -7.67 -9.64 -7.80
C ASN A 111 -6.68 -9.38 -6.64
N LEU A 112 -6.60 -8.14 -6.17
CA LEU A 112 -5.71 -7.75 -5.08
C LEU A 112 -6.10 -8.36 -3.73
N SER A 113 -7.33 -8.85 -3.58
CA SER A 113 -7.76 -9.62 -2.39
C SER A 113 -7.03 -10.96 -2.24
N ASN A 114 -6.37 -11.45 -3.30
CA ASN A 114 -5.50 -12.62 -3.26
C ASN A 114 -4.12 -12.32 -2.64
N VAL A 115 -3.80 -11.06 -2.41
CA VAL A 115 -2.56 -10.67 -1.70
C VAL A 115 -2.67 -11.07 -0.24
N LYS A 116 -1.67 -11.81 0.25
CA LYS A 116 -1.52 -12.14 1.66
C LYS A 116 -0.83 -11.02 2.41
N ARG A 117 0.29 -10.51 1.88
CA ARG A 117 1.03 -9.36 2.41
C ARG A 117 2.04 -8.79 1.43
N ILE A 118 2.44 -7.55 1.64
CA ILE A 118 3.66 -7.00 1.06
C ILE A 118 4.85 -7.50 1.89
N VAL A 119 5.87 -8.05 1.24
CA VAL A 119 7.01 -8.68 1.93
C VAL A 119 8.20 -7.73 2.03
N LYS A 120 8.65 -7.21 0.89
CA LYS A 120 9.86 -6.39 0.78
C LYS A 120 9.64 -5.25 -0.20
N VAL A 121 10.23 -4.11 0.11
CA VAL A 121 10.24 -2.92 -0.75
C VAL A 121 11.66 -2.35 -0.80
N LEU A 122 12.12 -2.01 -1.98
CA LEU A 122 13.28 -1.16 -2.22
C LEU A 122 12.79 0.14 -2.85
N GLY A 123 12.92 1.24 -2.11
CA GLY A 123 12.63 2.59 -2.58
C GLY A 123 13.93 3.33 -2.91
N MET A 124 14.02 3.85 -4.11
CA MET A 124 15.17 4.58 -4.66
C MET A 124 14.76 6.02 -4.94
N VAL A 125 15.54 6.97 -4.44
CA VAL A 125 15.27 8.41 -4.57
C VAL A 125 16.41 9.07 -5.33
N ASN A 126 16.10 9.67 -6.49
CA ASN A 126 17.02 10.50 -7.26
C ASN A 126 17.12 11.86 -6.61
N ALA A 127 18.15 12.09 -5.81
CA ALA A 127 18.28 13.29 -5.00
C ALA A 127 19.65 13.97 -5.18
N VAL A 128 19.71 15.28 -4.81
CA VAL A 128 21.00 15.96 -4.67
C VAL A 128 21.80 15.34 -3.51
N PRO A 129 23.14 15.44 -3.51
CA PRO A 129 23.99 14.80 -2.49
C PRO A 129 23.66 15.19 -1.04
N GLU A 130 23.17 16.42 -0.85
CA GLU A 130 22.86 16.97 0.48
C GLU A 130 21.50 16.53 1.02
N PHE A 131 20.67 15.86 0.21
CA PHE A 131 19.36 15.38 0.62
C PHE A 131 19.48 14.09 1.45
N ASP A 132 18.94 14.07 2.67
CA ASP A 132 19.07 12.98 3.63
C ASP A 132 17.72 12.33 4.05
N ASN A 133 16.59 12.86 3.57
CA ASN A 133 15.25 12.42 3.97
C ASN A 133 14.63 11.33 3.07
N HIS A 134 15.45 10.43 2.51
CA HIS A 134 15.01 9.38 1.57
C HIS A 134 13.92 8.47 2.16
N SER A 135 14.06 8.08 3.44
CA SER A 135 13.07 7.23 4.12
C SER A 135 11.71 7.89 4.23
N GLN A 136 11.68 9.19 4.50
CA GLN A 136 10.45 9.98 4.62
C GLN A 136 9.76 10.18 3.26
N VAL A 137 10.53 10.30 2.16
CA VAL A 137 9.99 10.30 0.80
C VAL A 137 9.26 8.99 0.52
N ILE A 138 9.90 7.85 0.81
CA ILE A 138 9.31 6.53 0.55
C ILE A 138 8.12 6.22 1.48
N ASN A 139 7.89 6.99 2.56
CA ASN A 139 6.65 6.88 3.32
C ASN A 139 5.40 7.14 2.46
N GLY A 140 5.47 7.99 1.43
CA GLY A 140 4.36 8.19 0.51
C GLY A 140 3.86 6.91 -0.15
N PHE A 141 4.76 5.98 -0.46
CA PHE A 141 4.45 4.62 -0.92
C PHE A 141 3.94 3.73 0.24
N SER A 142 4.68 3.68 1.36
CA SER A 142 4.37 2.77 2.46
C SER A 142 3.01 3.06 3.10
N ASP A 143 2.66 4.35 3.24
CA ASP A 143 1.37 4.80 3.76
C ASP A 143 0.23 4.33 2.83
N LEU A 144 0.40 4.46 1.50
CA LEU A 144 -0.56 3.94 0.52
C LEU A 144 -0.75 2.41 0.65
N MET A 145 0.32 1.64 0.83
CA MET A 145 0.21 0.19 1.00
C MET A 145 -0.59 -0.16 2.26
N VAL A 146 -0.40 0.57 3.35
CA VAL A 146 -1.17 0.38 4.59
C VAL A 146 -2.62 0.83 4.41
N GLU A 147 -2.89 1.92 3.72
CA GLU A 147 -4.25 2.37 3.37
C GLU A 147 -5.02 1.31 2.58
N VAL A 148 -4.35 0.62 1.65
CA VAL A 148 -4.97 -0.38 0.76
C VAL A 148 -5.09 -1.75 1.43
N PHE A 149 -4.02 -2.24 2.07
CA PHE A 149 -3.92 -3.62 2.58
C PHE A 149 -4.01 -3.74 4.11
N GLY A 150 -4.16 -2.60 4.83
CA GLY A 150 -4.12 -2.58 6.30
C GLY A 150 -2.77 -3.09 6.85
N GLU A 151 -2.80 -3.89 7.90
CA GLU A 151 -1.59 -4.46 8.51
C GLU A 151 -0.77 -5.33 7.53
N ASN A 152 -1.41 -5.94 6.53
CA ASN A 152 -0.73 -6.70 5.48
C ASN A 152 0.06 -5.81 4.49
N GLY A 153 -0.17 -4.52 4.49
CA GLY A 153 0.61 -3.53 3.76
C GLY A 153 1.94 -3.17 4.41
N ARG A 154 2.14 -3.48 5.70
CA ARG A 154 3.41 -3.27 6.42
C ARG A 154 4.46 -4.27 5.93
N HIS A 155 5.63 -3.75 5.55
CA HIS A 155 6.65 -4.51 4.84
C HIS A 155 8.06 -4.19 5.36
N ALA A 156 9.00 -5.10 5.14
CA ALA A 156 10.42 -4.81 5.30
C ALA A 156 10.87 -3.86 4.17
N ARG A 157 11.63 -2.80 4.50
CA ARG A 157 11.98 -1.76 3.53
C ARG A 157 13.45 -1.35 3.60
N SER A 158 14.02 -1.05 2.43
CA SER A 158 15.18 -0.20 2.30
C SER A 158 14.79 1.06 1.51
N ALA A 159 15.30 2.23 1.92
CA ALA A 159 15.12 3.48 1.20
C ALA A 159 16.52 4.09 1.03
N ILE A 160 16.92 4.31 -0.23
CA ILE A 160 18.27 4.76 -0.58
C ILE A 160 18.23 5.97 -1.50
N GLY A 161 19.24 6.82 -1.39
CA GLY A 161 19.50 7.92 -2.33
C GLY A 161 20.40 7.46 -3.48
N LEU A 162 20.08 7.89 -4.68
CA LEU A 162 20.86 7.64 -5.89
C LEU A 162 21.18 8.95 -6.60
N GLY A 163 22.35 8.99 -7.23
CA GLY A 163 22.77 10.16 -8.03
C GLY A 163 21.98 10.32 -9.32
N SER A 164 21.30 9.26 -9.82
CA SER A 164 20.41 9.32 -10.98
C SER A 164 19.48 8.11 -11.00
N LEU A 165 18.34 8.26 -11.67
CA LEU A 165 17.42 7.17 -12.02
C LEU A 165 17.08 7.23 -13.51
N PRO A 166 16.62 6.13 -14.11
CA PRO A 166 16.21 6.09 -15.51
C PRO A 166 15.21 7.22 -15.82
N ARG A 167 15.31 7.83 -17.01
CA ARG A 167 14.46 8.96 -17.43
C ARG A 167 14.50 10.17 -16.50
N ASN A 168 15.46 10.24 -15.59
CA ASN A 168 15.55 11.27 -14.55
C ASN A 168 14.28 11.38 -13.69
N ILE A 169 13.59 10.25 -13.40
CA ILE A 169 12.45 10.27 -12.49
C ILE A 169 12.92 10.50 -11.05
N PRO A 170 12.11 11.15 -10.17
CA PRO A 170 12.51 11.44 -8.78
C PRO A 170 12.52 10.22 -7.86
N VAL A 171 11.69 9.23 -8.16
CA VAL A 171 11.53 8.02 -7.34
C VAL A 171 11.33 6.81 -8.23
N GLU A 172 11.96 5.69 -7.87
CA GLU A 172 11.68 4.36 -8.41
C GLU A 172 11.51 3.38 -7.26
N ILE A 173 10.54 2.48 -7.35
CA ILE A 173 10.26 1.51 -6.29
C ILE A 173 10.00 0.15 -6.91
N GLU A 174 10.57 -0.90 -6.29
CA GLU A 174 10.25 -2.30 -6.55
C GLU A 174 9.73 -2.98 -5.29
N MET A 175 8.94 -4.05 -5.44
CA MET A 175 8.41 -4.78 -4.30
C MET A 175 8.27 -6.27 -4.55
N ILE A 176 8.26 -7.04 -3.45
CA ILE A 176 7.95 -8.47 -3.42
C ILE A 176 6.67 -8.65 -2.60
N VAL A 177 5.74 -9.42 -3.14
CA VAL A 177 4.41 -9.66 -2.57
C VAL A 177 4.21 -11.16 -2.37
N GLU A 178 3.62 -11.54 -1.22
CA GLU A 178 3.18 -12.91 -0.94
C GLU A 178 1.69 -13.03 -1.26
N MET A 179 1.33 -14.06 -2.02
CA MET A 179 -0.05 -14.41 -2.36
C MET A 179 -0.62 -15.39 -1.36
N LYS A 180 -1.94 -15.40 -1.20
CA LYS A 180 -2.68 -16.47 -0.50
C LYS A 180 -2.55 -17.77 -1.28
N ASP A 181 -2.64 -18.89 -0.57
CA ASP A 181 -2.68 -20.25 -1.12
C ASP A 181 -3.97 -20.50 -1.91
#